data_ce7aac0a22d3548d252c30ff52b29dc9
#
_entry.id   ce7aac0a22d3548d252c30ff52b29dc9
#
_cell.length_a   1.000
_cell.length_b   1.000
_cell.length_c   1.000
_cell.angle_alpha   90.00
_cell.angle_beta   90.00
_cell.angle_gamma   90.00
#
_symmetry.space_group_name_H-M   'P 1'
#
loop_
_entity.id
_entity.type
_entity.pdbx_description
1 polymer ?
#
loop_
_entity_poly.entity_id
_entity_poly.type
_entity_poly.pdbx_seq_one_letter_code
_entity_poly.pdbx_strand_id
1 'polypeptide(L)'
;MLAFTFIAPTLYVHTYICGVNLETHLHQDVFTGDSQKLHLHILVVARQLELLARRILQPHGITPPQYNVLRILRGQKGHPIAVQSLAARMVNPASNTSRIVDKLVNRGWADRQVCPTDRRRANVLITEAGLSLLEGLDTPMSGLFSNTMAGLSERQLTTLNAGLAQVLNNTDDELEQQS
;
A
#
# COMPACT_ATOMS: atom_id res chain seq x y z
N MET A 1 -29.36 14.90 60.08
CA MET A 1 -29.44 15.70 58.84
C MET A 1 -28.06 15.60 58.16
N LEU A 2 -27.86 14.54 57.39
CA LEU A 2 -26.58 14.23 56.72
C LEU A 2 -26.64 14.69 55.29
N ALA A 3 -25.82 15.68 54.94
CA ALA A 3 -25.71 16.21 53.59
C ALA A 3 -24.86 15.23 52.73
N PHE A 4 -25.50 14.58 51.78
CA PHE A 4 -24.83 13.81 50.74
C PHE A 4 -24.28 14.77 49.69
N THR A 5 -22.98 14.98 49.69
CA THR A 5 -22.28 15.69 48.61
C THR A 5 -22.20 14.76 47.42
N PHE A 6 -22.97 15.03 46.38
CA PHE A 6 -22.92 14.35 45.10
C PHE A 6 -21.67 14.86 44.36
N ILE A 7 -20.62 14.04 44.31
CA ILE A 7 -19.51 14.28 43.40
C ILE A 7 -19.97 13.81 42.03
N ALA A 8 -20.22 14.75 41.13
CA ALA A 8 -20.53 14.47 39.74
C ALA A 8 -19.31 13.82 39.10
N PRO A 9 -19.44 12.64 38.43
CA PRO A 9 -18.36 12.11 37.64
C PRO A 9 -18.09 13.05 36.47
N THR A 10 -16.87 13.51 36.38
CA THR A 10 -16.35 14.25 35.23
C THR A 10 -16.59 13.42 33.98
N LEU A 11 -17.61 13.78 33.23
CA LEU A 11 -17.90 13.23 31.92
C LEU A 11 -16.70 13.54 31.03
N TYR A 12 -15.81 12.57 30.87
CA TYR A 12 -14.88 12.51 29.79
C TYR A 12 -15.71 12.42 28.51
N VAL A 13 -15.92 13.56 27.88
CA VAL A 13 -16.49 13.63 26.53
C VAL A 13 -15.43 13.07 25.60
N HIS A 14 -15.36 11.75 25.56
CA HIS A 14 -14.72 11.03 24.47
C HIS A 14 -15.64 11.26 23.26
N THR A 15 -15.30 12.25 22.45
CA THR A 15 -15.88 12.38 21.12
C THR A 15 -15.64 11.05 20.43
N TYR A 16 -16.67 10.23 20.37
CA TYR A 16 -16.69 9.00 19.58
C TYR A 16 -16.56 9.40 18.10
N ILE A 17 -15.33 9.59 17.66
CA ILE A 17 -15.00 9.32 16.27
C ILE A 17 -15.27 7.83 16.15
N CYS A 18 -16.32 7.47 15.41
CA CYS A 18 -16.71 6.08 15.14
C CYS A 18 -15.60 5.43 14.33
N GLY A 19 -14.49 5.10 14.97
CA GLY A 19 -13.30 4.45 14.41
C GLY A 19 -13.08 3.14 15.13
N VAL A 20 -13.07 2.04 14.40
CA VAL A 20 -12.62 0.74 14.90
C VAL A 20 -11.16 0.91 15.33
N ASN A 21 -10.88 0.90 16.62
CA ASN A 21 -9.52 0.92 17.14
C ASN A 21 -8.86 -0.48 16.99
N LEU A 22 -7.56 -0.55 17.18
CA LEU A 22 -6.80 -1.79 17.00
C LEU A 22 -7.28 -2.90 17.93
N GLU A 23 -7.60 -2.55 19.17
CA GLU A 23 -8.10 -3.46 20.20
C GLU A 23 -9.39 -4.16 19.75
N THR A 24 -10.34 -3.40 19.27
CA THR A 24 -11.60 -3.93 18.74
C THR A 24 -11.35 -4.76 17.46
N HIS A 25 -10.45 -4.31 16.59
CA HIS A 25 -10.17 -5.00 15.33
C HIS A 25 -9.52 -6.37 15.54
N LEU A 26 -8.63 -6.49 16.53
CA LEU A 26 -7.89 -7.72 16.84
C LEU A 26 -8.54 -8.56 17.95
N HIS A 27 -9.61 -8.05 18.60
CA HIS A 27 -10.17 -8.64 19.84
C HIS A 27 -9.08 -8.86 20.91
N GLN A 28 -8.18 -7.88 21.07
CA GLN A 28 -7.03 -7.93 21.98
C GLN A 28 -6.90 -6.60 22.71
N ASP A 29 -7.03 -6.62 24.05
CA ASP A 29 -7.02 -5.41 24.88
C ASP A 29 -5.63 -5.09 25.45
N VAL A 30 -4.70 -6.07 25.47
CA VAL A 30 -3.39 -5.92 26.09
C VAL A 30 -2.28 -6.13 25.07
N PHE A 31 -1.36 -5.17 25.02
CA PHE A 31 -0.14 -5.22 24.21
C PHE A 31 1.08 -5.14 25.12
N THR A 32 2.19 -5.77 24.75
CA THR A 32 3.44 -5.75 25.52
C THR A 32 4.15 -4.40 25.51
N GLY A 33 3.71 -3.46 24.68
CA GLY A 33 4.21 -2.08 24.60
C GLY A 33 3.85 -1.41 23.26
N ASP A 34 4.24 -0.14 23.16
CA ASP A 34 3.93 0.69 21.98
C ASP A 34 4.56 0.16 20.69
N SER A 35 5.72 -0.46 20.75
CA SER A 35 6.38 -1.05 19.56
C SER A 35 5.56 -2.21 18.98
N GLN A 36 5.03 -3.11 19.81
CA GLN A 36 4.16 -4.18 19.35
C GLN A 36 2.85 -3.61 18.80
N LYS A 37 2.27 -2.64 19.50
CA LYS A 37 1.03 -2.01 19.07
C LYS A 37 1.19 -1.32 17.71
N LEU A 38 2.29 -0.57 17.51
CA LEU A 38 2.62 0.05 16.23
C LEU A 38 2.83 -0.98 15.13
N HIS A 39 3.57 -2.05 15.39
CA HIS A 39 3.79 -3.13 14.43
C HIS A 39 2.44 -3.71 13.94
N LEU A 40 1.54 -4.02 14.87
CA LEU A 40 0.21 -4.54 14.52
C LEU A 40 -0.64 -3.52 13.75
N HIS A 41 -0.58 -2.22 14.11
CA HIS A 41 -1.24 -1.17 13.33
C HIS A 41 -0.77 -1.17 11.87
N ILE A 42 0.55 -1.23 11.64
CA ILE A 42 1.12 -1.26 10.28
C ILE A 42 0.54 -2.43 9.48
N LEU A 43 0.54 -3.64 10.06
CA LEU A 43 0.04 -4.84 9.39
C LEU A 43 -1.46 -4.75 9.07
N VAL A 44 -2.26 -4.31 10.03
CA VAL A 44 -3.72 -4.18 9.85
C VAL A 44 -4.04 -3.10 8.82
N VAL A 45 -3.42 -1.93 8.92
CA VAL A 45 -3.64 -0.82 7.98
C VAL A 45 -3.21 -1.22 6.57
N ALA A 46 -2.03 -1.82 6.39
CA ALA A 46 -1.56 -2.29 5.09
C ALA A 46 -2.55 -3.27 4.45
N ARG A 47 -3.07 -4.22 5.24
CA ARG A 47 -4.09 -5.17 4.79
C ARG A 47 -5.38 -4.49 4.37
N GLN A 48 -5.87 -3.50 5.13
CA GLN A 48 -7.09 -2.76 4.81
C GLN A 48 -6.92 -1.93 3.53
N LEU A 49 -5.79 -1.24 3.39
CA LEU A 49 -5.48 -0.47 2.18
C LEU A 49 -5.44 -1.37 0.93
N GLU A 50 -4.85 -2.56 1.04
CA GLU A 50 -4.84 -3.54 -0.05
C GLU A 50 -6.26 -3.99 -0.43
N LEU A 51 -7.12 -4.26 0.55
CA LEU A 51 -8.53 -4.64 0.30
C LEU A 51 -9.31 -3.52 -0.39
N LEU A 52 -9.12 -2.27 0.03
CA LEU A 52 -9.76 -1.11 -0.59
C LEU A 52 -9.28 -0.92 -2.04
N ALA A 53 -7.98 -0.99 -2.27
CA ALA A 53 -7.41 -0.95 -3.62
C ALA A 53 -7.97 -2.07 -4.50
N ARG A 54 -8.08 -3.29 -3.97
CA ARG A 54 -8.67 -4.42 -4.68
C ARG A 54 -10.12 -4.17 -5.11
N ARG A 55 -10.96 -3.58 -4.24
CA ARG A 55 -12.36 -3.25 -4.56
C ARG A 55 -12.47 -2.24 -5.71
N ILE A 56 -11.56 -1.26 -5.78
CA ILE A 56 -11.52 -0.28 -6.87
C ILE A 56 -11.06 -0.95 -8.18
N LEU A 57 -10.06 -1.81 -8.11
CA LEU A 57 -9.41 -2.40 -9.28
C LEU A 57 -10.20 -3.58 -9.89
N GLN A 58 -10.96 -4.31 -9.06
CA GLN A 58 -11.68 -5.52 -9.47
C GLN A 58 -12.67 -5.29 -10.63
N PRO A 59 -13.49 -4.22 -10.68
CA PRO A 59 -14.40 -3.96 -11.80
C PRO A 59 -13.68 -3.79 -13.14
N HIS A 60 -12.43 -3.37 -13.12
CA HIS A 60 -11.57 -3.21 -14.30
C HIS A 60 -10.79 -4.49 -14.65
N GLY A 61 -11.02 -5.58 -13.91
CA GLY A 61 -10.39 -6.87 -14.11
C GLY A 61 -8.90 -6.89 -13.81
N ILE A 62 -8.37 -5.94 -13.04
CA ILE A 62 -6.96 -5.83 -12.67
C ILE A 62 -6.77 -6.07 -11.17
N THR A 63 -5.63 -6.65 -10.79
CA THR A 63 -5.26 -6.87 -9.39
C THR A 63 -4.28 -5.81 -8.89
N PRO A 64 -4.15 -5.57 -7.57
CA PRO A 64 -3.17 -4.63 -7.03
C PRO A 64 -1.73 -4.87 -7.53
N PRO A 65 -1.19 -6.10 -7.59
CA PRO A 65 0.14 -6.33 -8.16
C PRO A 65 0.24 -5.97 -9.65
N GLN A 66 -0.79 -6.25 -10.45
CA GLN A 66 -0.82 -5.88 -11.86
C GLN A 66 -0.88 -4.35 -12.05
N TYR A 67 -1.69 -3.68 -11.25
CA TYR A 67 -1.76 -2.20 -11.22
C TYR A 67 -0.39 -1.60 -10.84
N ASN A 68 0.30 -2.15 -9.82
CA ASN A 68 1.63 -1.70 -9.42
C ASN A 68 2.64 -1.85 -10.57
N VAL A 69 2.65 -2.98 -11.28
CA VAL A 69 3.49 -3.19 -12.47
C VAL A 69 3.20 -2.12 -13.53
N LEU A 70 1.94 -1.90 -13.90
CA LEU A 70 1.59 -0.89 -14.91
C LEU A 70 2.03 0.52 -14.48
N ARG A 71 1.90 0.87 -13.20
CA ARG A 71 2.39 2.16 -12.68
C ARG A 71 3.90 2.32 -12.81
N ILE A 72 4.65 1.26 -12.51
CA ILE A 72 6.12 1.26 -12.69
C ILE A 72 6.46 1.43 -14.17
N LEU A 73 5.77 0.73 -15.07
CA LEU A 73 5.96 0.83 -16.50
C LEU A 73 5.62 2.23 -17.04
N ARG A 74 4.51 2.84 -16.59
CA ARG A 74 4.17 4.24 -16.93
C ARG A 74 5.27 5.21 -16.52
N GLY A 75 5.85 5.00 -15.33
CA GLY A 75 6.96 5.81 -14.84
C GLY A 75 8.25 5.71 -15.66
N GLN A 76 8.40 4.70 -16.53
CA GLN A 76 9.53 4.57 -17.46
C GLN A 76 9.40 5.50 -18.69
N LYS A 77 8.30 6.23 -18.86
CA LYS A 77 8.11 7.20 -19.94
C LYS A 77 8.42 6.64 -21.35
N GLY A 78 7.97 5.43 -21.63
CA GLY A 78 8.19 4.78 -22.91
C GLY A 78 9.52 4.01 -23.02
N HIS A 79 10.35 3.97 -21.99
CA HIS A 79 11.57 3.15 -21.99
C HIS A 79 11.26 1.74 -21.46
N PRO A 80 11.71 0.68 -22.18
CA PRO A 80 11.52 -0.68 -21.72
C PRO A 80 12.38 -0.98 -20.48
N ILE A 81 11.87 -1.81 -19.57
CA ILE A 81 12.56 -2.21 -18.33
C ILE A 81 12.65 -3.73 -18.26
N ALA A 82 13.78 -4.26 -17.81
CA ALA A 82 13.95 -5.69 -17.57
C ALA A 82 13.00 -6.20 -16.47
N VAL A 83 12.45 -7.39 -16.65
CA VAL A 83 11.50 -8.00 -15.67
C VAL A 83 12.13 -8.10 -14.27
N GLN A 84 13.43 -8.37 -14.18
CA GLN A 84 14.14 -8.42 -12.89
C GLN A 84 14.19 -7.04 -12.20
N SER A 85 14.49 -5.98 -12.97
CA SER A 85 14.48 -4.60 -12.44
C SER A 85 13.07 -4.12 -12.09
N LEU A 86 12.06 -4.62 -12.81
CA LEU A 86 10.65 -4.38 -12.49
C LEU A 86 10.28 -5.03 -11.15
N ALA A 87 10.70 -6.28 -10.93
CA ALA A 87 10.44 -7.01 -9.68
C ALA A 87 11.03 -6.29 -8.46
N ALA A 88 12.24 -5.75 -8.57
CA ALA A 88 12.92 -5.00 -7.51
C ALA A 88 12.21 -3.67 -7.13
N ARG A 89 11.32 -3.16 -8.00
CA ARG A 89 10.57 -1.91 -7.77
C ARG A 89 9.14 -2.15 -7.28
N MET A 90 8.71 -3.38 -7.21
CA MET A 90 7.37 -3.70 -6.73
C MET A 90 7.27 -3.51 -5.21
N VAL A 91 6.14 -2.98 -4.74
CA VAL A 91 5.82 -2.86 -3.31
C VAL A 91 5.94 -4.22 -2.60
N ASN A 92 5.48 -5.29 -3.27
CA ASN A 92 5.70 -6.67 -2.83
C ASN A 92 6.51 -7.38 -3.91
N PRO A 93 7.84 -7.55 -3.74
CA PRO A 93 8.66 -8.32 -4.65
C PRO A 93 8.10 -9.75 -4.72
N ALA A 94 7.45 -10.07 -5.83
CA ALA A 94 6.84 -11.38 -5.98
C ALA A 94 7.76 -12.28 -6.81
N SER A 95 8.05 -13.48 -6.32
CA SER A 95 8.71 -14.54 -7.08
C SER A 95 8.02 -14.87 -8.41
N ASN A 96 6.81 -14.36 -8.62
CA ASN A 96 5.97 -14.57 -9.80
C ASN A 96 5.80 -13.34 -10.69
N THR A 97 6.67 -12.32 -10.61
CA THR A 97 6.60 -11.10 -11.45
C THR A 97 6.48 -11.41 -12.93
N SER A 98 7.19 -12.43 -13.42
CA SER A 98 7.08 -12.88 -14.81
C SER A 98 5.66 -13.29 -15.19
N ARG A 99 4.97 -14.02 -14.31
CA ARG A 99 3.55 -14.43 -14.51
C ARG A 99 2.59 -13.25 -14.47
N ILE A 100 2.88 -12.23 -13.65
CA ILE A 100 2.09 -10.99 -13.63
C ILE A 100 2.25 -10.29 -14.98
N VAL A 101 3.46 -10.15 -15.47
CA VAL A 101 3.77 -9.57 -16.79
C VAL A 101 3.07 -10.35 -17.90
N ASP A 102 3.14 -11.70 -17.89
CA ASP A 102 2.46 -12.53 -18.90
C ASP A 102 0.96 -12.24 -18.95
N LYS A 103 0.32 -12.09 -17.80
CA LYS A 103 -1.11 -11.73 -17.74
C LYS A 103 -1.40 -10.33 -18.30
N LEU A 104 -0.49 -9.38 -18.11
CA LEU A 104 -0.64 -8.03 -18.67
C LEU A 104 -0.47 -8.02 -20.19
N VAL A 105 0.52 -8.79 -20.68
CA VAL A 105 0.78 -8.98 -22.13
C VAL A 105 -0.43 -9.66 -22.79
N ASN A 106 -0.94 -10.75 -22.21
CA ASN A 106 -2.11 -11.46 -22.73
C ASN A 106 -3.38 -10.58 -22.79
N ARG A 107 -3.43 -9.50 -21.99
CA ARG A 107 -4.51 -8.49 -22.04
C ARG A 107 -4.21 -7.30 -22.93
N GLY A 108 -3.03 -7.26 -23.55
CA GLY A 108 -2.61 -6.15 -24.39
C GLY A 108 -2.27 -4.87 -23.63
N TRP A 109 -2.08 -4.93 -22.30
CA TRP A 109 -1.74 -3.76 -21.47
C TRP A 109 -0.24 -3.52 -21.33
N ALA A 110 0.55 -4.52 -21.64
CA ALA A 110 2.00 -4.44 -21.73
C ALA A 110 2.48 -5.21 -22.96
N ASP A 111 3.70 -4.94 -23.38
CA ASP A 111 4.37 -5.63 -24.46
C ASP A 111 5.73 -6.15 -24.00
N ARG A 112 6.15 -7.32 -24.52
CA ARG A 112 7.47 -7.89 -24.28
C ARG A 112 8.36 -7.64 -25.47
N GLN A 113 9.55 -7.14 -25.18
CA GLN A 113 10.61 -6.93 -26.16
C GLN A 113 11.83 -7.80 -25.80
N VAL A 114 12.43 -8.39 -26.81
CA VAL A 114 13.72 -9.07 -26.65
C VAL A 114 14.78 -7.99 -26.38
N CYS A 115 15.59 -8.17 -25.34
CA CYS A 115 16.70 -7.25 -25.09
C CYS A 115 17.70 -7.32 -26.27
N PRO A 116 18.06 -6.19 -26.90
CA PRO A 116 18.98 -6.19 -28.05
C PRO A 116 20.38 -6.73 -27.73
N THR A 117 20.80 -6.56 -26.45
CA THR A 117 22.15 -6.93 -25.98
C THR A 117 22.20 -8.31 -25.32
N ASP A 118 21.05 -8.82 -24.84
CA ASP A 118 20.98 -10.15 -24.21
C ASP A 118 19.60 -10.78 -24.47
N ARG A 119 19.56 -11.71 -25.43
CA ARG A 119 18.33 -12.43 -25.83
C ARG A 119 17.70 -13.28 -24.70
N ARG A 120 18.42 -13.51 -23.60
CA ARG A 120 17.90 -14.22 -22.41
C ARG A 120 17.07 -13.29 -21.50
N ARG A 121 17.18 -11.97 -21.70
CA ARG A 121 16.45 -10.97 -20.93
C ARG A 121 15.22 -10.49 -21.69
N ALA A 122 14.09 -10.55 -21.03
CA ALA A 122 12.86 -9.94 -21.53
C ALA A 122 12.70 -8.54 -20.93
N ASN A 123 12.58 -7.56 -21.79
CA ASN A 123 12.17 -6.21 -21.42
C ASN A 123 10.63 -6.08 -21.55
N VAL A 124 10.05 -5.18 -20.78
CA VAL A 124 8.62 -4.92 -20.76
C VAL A 124 8.36 -3.43 -20.93
N LEU A 125 7.34 -3.13 -21.71
CA LEU A 125 6.88 -1.78 -21.99
C LEU A 125 5.37 -1.71 -21.77
N ILE A 126 4.86 -0.56 -21.32
CA ILE A 126 3.41 -0.32 -21.27
C ILE A 126 2.89 0.00 -22.67
N THR A 127 1.69 -0.47 -23.00
CA THR A 127 1.00 -0.12 -24.25
C THR A 127 0.07 1.08 -24.06
N GLU A 128 -0.44 1.64 -25.14
CA GLU A 128 -1.48 2.69 -25.10
C GLU A 128 -2.74 2.21 -24.37
N ALA A 129 -3.13 0.94 -24.54
CA ALA A 129 -4.26 0.36 -23.81
C ALA A 129 -3.97 0.27 -22.30
N GLY A 130 -2.73 -0.03 -21.91
CA GLY A 130 -2.30 -0.01 -20.51
C GLY A 130 -2.29 1.41 -19.92
N LEU A 131 -1.88 2.41 -20.70
CA LEU A 131 -1.92 3.82 -20.30
C LEU A 131 -3.36 4.29 -20.10
N SER A 132 -4.24 4.03 -21.06
CA SER A 132 -5.67 4.40 -20.98
C SER A 132 -6.37 3.75 -19.79
N LEU A 133 -6.03 2.48 -19.46
CA LEU A 133 -6.54 1.82 -18.25
C LEU A 133 -6.09 2.57 -16.99
N LEU A 134 -4.82 2.97 -16.90
CA LEU A 134 -4.32 3.71 -15.74
C LEU A 134 -4.95 5.09 -15.59
N GLU A 135 -5.16 5.81 -16.70
CA GLU A 135 -5.85 7.11 -16.71
C GLU A 135 -7.25 7.00 -16.12
N GLY A 136 -8.00 5.96 -16.49
CA GLY A 136 -9.32 5.70 -15.92
C GLY A 136 -9.28 5.36 -14.42
N LEU A 137 -8.15 4.88 -13.92
CA LEU A 137 -7.94 4.50 -12.51
C LEU A 137 -7.33 5.61 -11.66
N ASP A 138 -6.75 6.65 -12.25
CA ASP A 138 -6.04 7.70 -11.50
C ASP A 138 -6.97 8.43 -10.52
N THR A 139 -8.17 8.83 -10.94
CA THR A 139 -9.14 9.50 -10.05
C THR A 139 -9.63 8.62 -8.91
N PRO A 140 -10.15 7.40 -9.13
CA PRO A 140 -10.59 6.55 -8.02
C PRO A 140 -9.45 6.14 -7.08
N MET A 141 -8.25 5.91 -7.57
CA MET A 141 -7.10 5.60 -6.72
C MET A 141 -6.59 6.82 -5.95
N SER A 142 -6.61 8.01 -6.53
CA SER A 142 -6.32 9.26 -5.82
C SER A 142 -7.34 9.52 -4.72
N GLY A 143 -8.62 9.28 -4.99
CA GLY A 143 -9.69 9.34 -4.00
C GLY A 143 -9.47 8.38 -2.83
N LEU A 144 -9.01 7.16 -3.09
CA LEU A 144 -8.63 6.21 -2.03
C LEU A 144 -7.56 6.82 -1.11
N PHE A 145 -6.49 7.38 -1.67
CA PHE A 145 -5.40 7.95 -0.88
C PHE A 145 -5.88 9.12 -0.02
N SER A 146 -6.66 10.03 -0.61
CA SER A 146 -7.20 11.19 0.11
C SER A 146 -8.17 10.77 1.23
N ASN A 147 -9.09 9.86 0.94
CA ASN A 147 -10.11 9.43 1.89
C ASN A 147 -9.52 8.65 3.07
N THR A 148 -8.51 7.81 2.83
CA THR A 148 -7.88 7.01 3.90
C THR A 148 -6.99 7.84 4.81
N MET A 149 -6.54 9.01 4.36
CA MET A 149 -5.75 9.96 5.15
C MET A 149 -6.59 11.15 5.65
N ALA A 150 -7.90 11.15 5.40
CA ALA A 150 -8.80 12.23 5.83
C ALA A 150 -8.74 12.43 7.35
N GLY A 151 -8.76 13.69 7.79
CA GLY A 151 -8.66 14.05 9.21
C GLY A 151 -7.24 14.14 9.76
N LEU A 152 -6.21 13.72 9.00
CA LEU A 152 -4.81 13.96 9.37
C LEU A 152 -4.36 15.34 8.87
N SER A 153 -3.79 16.15 9.77
CA SER A 153 -3.13 17.41 9.40
C SER A 153 -1.81 17.14 8.64
N GLU A 154 -1.32 18.11 7.89
CA GLU A 154 -0.04 18.01 7.19
C GLU A 154 1.12 17.64 8.13
N ARG A 155 1.14 18.22 9.34
CA ARG A 155 2.13 17.88 10.37
C ARG A 155 2.06 16.40 10.77
N GLN A 156 0.86 15.85 10.95
CA GLN A 156 0.68 14.44 11.30
C GLN A 156 1.13 13.53 10.13
N LEU A 157 0.77 13.87 8.89
CA LEU A 157 1.23 13.14 7.70
C LEU A 157 2.76 13.14 7.59
N THR A 158 3.40 14.30 7.79
CA THR A 158 4.86 14.42 7.78
C THR A 158 5.50 13.57 8.88
N THR A 159 4.97 13.62 10.10
CA THR A 159 5.49 12.84 11.23
C THR A 159 5.35 11.34 11.00
N LEU A 160 4.19 10.89 10.50
CA LEU A 160 3.95 9.48 10.18
C LEU A 160 4.88 8.99 9.08
N ASN A 161 5.06 9.76 8.00
CA ASN A 161 5.98 9.42 6.93
C ASN A 161 7.42 9.29 7.43
N ALA A 162 7.89 10.21 8.27
CA ALA A 162 9.23 10.15 8.85
C ALA A 162 9.40 8.91 9.75
N GLY A 163 8.42 8.62 10.60
CA GLY A 163 8.44 7.43 11.46
C GLY A 163 8.43 6.13 10.65
N LEU A 164 7.59 6.02 9.64
CA LEU A 164 7.54 4.84 8.77
C LEU A 164 8.82 4.67 7.95
N ALA A 165 9.45 5.76 7.49
CA ALA A 165 10.74 5.71 6.80
C ALA A 165 11.84 5.16 7.72
N GLN A 166 11.86 5.56 9.00
CA GLN A 166 12.82 5.02 9.98
C GLN A 166 12.56 3.52 10.23
N VAL A 167 11.30 3.10 10.36
CA VAL A 167 10.97 1.68 10.52
C VAL A 167 11.41 0.88 9.29
N LEU A 168 11.21 1.40 8.08
CA LEU A 168 11.64 0.75 6.84
C LEU A 168 13.16 0.56 6.81
N ASN A 169 13.94 1.61 7.11
CA ASN A 169 15.41 1.51 7.16
C ASN A 169 15.86 0.44 8.17
N ASN A 170 15.28 0.44 9.38
CA ASN A 170 15.62 -0.55 10.40
C ASN A 170 15.30 -1.99 9.94
N THR A 171 14.19 -2.19 9.19
CA THR A 171 13.84 -3.53 8.67
C THR A 171 14.77 -3.97 7.55
N ASP A 172 15.25 -3.06 6.70
CA ASP A 172 16.23 -3.39 5.67
C ASP A 172 17.57 -3.80 6.29
N ASP A 173 18.05 -3.06 7.30
CA ASP A 173 19.28 -3.39 8.04
C ASP A 173 19.19 -4.79 8.71
N GLU A 174 18.05 -5.12 9.33
CA GLU A 174 17.83 -6.44 9.94
C GLU A 174 17.81 -7.58 8.91
N LEU A 175 17.23 -7.35 7.72
CA LEU A 175 17.19 -8.34 6.64
C LEU A 175 18.61 -8.58 6.05
N GLU A 176 19.43 -7.54 5.94
CA GLU A 176 20.80 -7.65 5.47
C GLU A 176 21.69 -8.43 6.46
N GLN A 177 21.50 -8.24 7.77
CA GLN A 177 22.27 -8.96 8.80
C GLN A 177 21.93 -10.45 8.88
N GLN A 178 20.76 -10.89 8.39
CA GLN A 178 20.31 -12.28 8.41
C GLN A 178 20.57 -13.03 7.10
N SER A 179 21.16 -12.37 6.08
CA SER A 179 21.46 -12.93 4.76
C SER A 179 22.89 -13.41 4.65
#